data_17531b1e6641fd27f8dd33dccfdc1082
#
_entry.id   17531b1e6641fd27f8dd33dccfdc1082
#
_cell.length_a   1.000
_cell.length_b   1.000
_cell.length_c   1.000
_cell.angle_alpha   90.00
_cell.angle_beta   90.00
_cell.angle_gamma   90.00
#
_symmetry.space_group_name_H-M   'P 1'
#
loop_
_entity.id
_entity.type
_entity.pdbx_description
1 polymer ?
#
loop_
_entity_poly.entity_id
_entity_poly.type
_entity_poly.pdbx_seq_one_letter_code
_entity_poly.pdbx_strand_id
1 'polypeptide(L)'
;MVIKKICCIGAGYVGGPTCSVMAMKCPHITVTVVDKSTERIAQWNSDKLPIYEPGLDDVVQECRGRNLFFSTNIKKGINEADLIFISVNTPTKTLGHGRVRLV
;
A
#
# COMPACT_ATOMS: atom_id res chain seq x y z
N MET A 1 15.68 13.12 11.78
CA MET A 1 15.45 12.37 10.55
C MET A 1 14.16 12.78 9.88
N VAL A 2 14.18 12.99 8.60
CA VAL A 2 12.99 13.37 7.86
C VAL A 2 12.57 12.23 6.94
N ILE A 3 11.33 11.80 7.09
CA ILE A 3 10.81 10.72 6.25
C ILE A 3 10.15 11.33 5.03
N LYS A 4 10.63 10.98 3.86
CA LYS A 4 10.10 11.48 2.60
C LYS A 4 9.49 10.38 1.75
N LYS A 5 9.92 9.15 1.92
CA LYS A 5 9.44 8.04 1.13
C LYS A 5 9.06 6.87 2.02
N ILE A 6 7.84 6.41 1.85
CA ILE A 6 7.33 5.28 2.60
C ILE A 6 7.01 4.15 1.62
N CYS A 7 7.38 2.93 1.97
CA CYS A 7 7.04 1.75 1.19
C CYS A 7 6.15 0.86 2.05
N CYS A 8 5.02 0.43 1.49
CA CYS A 8 4.14 -0.52 2.16
C CYS A 8 4.20 -1.83 1.40
N ILE A 9 4.54 -2.91 2.07
CA ILE A 9 4.56 -4.23 1.46
C ILE A 9 3.22 -4.90 1.73
N GLY A 10 2.47 -5.15 0.68
CA GLY A 10 1.15 -5.74 0.77
C GLY A 10 0.05 -4.77 0.35
N ALA A 11 -0.60 -5.06 -0.77
CA ALA A 11 -1.62 -4.20 -1.34
C ALA A 11 -3.03 -4.74 -1.06
N GLY A 12 -3.27 -5.15 0.17
CA GLY A 12 -4.54 -5.75 0.55
C GLY A 12 -5.50 -4.76 1.20
N TYR A 13 -6.42 -5.27 2.00
CA TYR A 13 -7.47 -4.47 2.60
C TYR A 13 -6.98 -3.41 3.57
N VAL A 14 -5.84 -3.62 4.16
CA VAL A 14 -5.32 -2.66 5.13
C VAL A 14 -4.29 -1.76 4.46
N GLY A 15 -3.32 -2.35 3.76
CA GLY A 15 -2.22 -1.60 3.19
C GLY A 15 -2.66 -0.60 2.12
N GLY A 16 -3.53 -1.03 1.20
CA GLY A 16 -3.97 -0.17 0.11
C GLY A 16 -4.72 1.06 0.59
N PRO A 17 -5.81 0.89 1.33
CA PRO A 17 -6.58 2.03 1.81
C PRO A 17 -5.81 2.92 2.77
N THR A 18 -5.06 2.33 3.69
CA THR A 18 -4.30 3.10 4.67
C THR A 18 -3.27 3.98 3.99
N CYS A 19 -2.54 3.42 3.02
CA CYS A 19 -1.52 4.18 2.32
C CYS A 19 -2.12 5.25 1.42
N SER A 20 -3.31 4.99 0.87
CA SER A 20 -3.98 5.99 0.05
C SER A 20 -4.37 7.21 0.88
N VAL A 21 -4.91 6.98 2.08
CA VAL A 21 -5.26 8.07 2.99
C VAL A 21 -3.99 8.78 3.47
N MET A 22 -2.94 8.03 3.74
CA MET A 22 -1.69 8.62 4.17
C MET A 22 -1.12 9.54 3.11
N ALA A 23 -1.16 9.13 1.84
CA ALA A 23 -0.69 9.98 0.75
C ALA A 23 -1.51 11.25 0.64
N MET A 24 -2.84 11.14 0.84
CA MET A 24 -3.71 12.30 0.78
C MET A 24 -3.40 13.29 1.90
N LYS A 25 -3.18 12.78 3.10
CA LYS A 25 -2.95 13.62 4.26
C LYS A 25 -1.53 14.18 4.32
N CYS A 26 -0.60 13.53 3.64
CA CYS A 26 0.80 13.92 3.66
C CYS A 26 1.31 14.15 2.23
N PRO A 27 0.89 15.22 1.57
CA PRO A 27 1.23 15.41 0.16
C PRO A 27 2.72 15.56 -0.12
N HIS A 28 3.51 15.83 0.90
CA HIS A 28 4.96 15.95 0.73
C HIS A 28 5.69 14.61 0.88
N ILE A 29 4.96 13.55 1.20
CA ILE A 29 5.55 12.22 1.32
C ILE A 29 5.14 11.37 0.12
N THR A 30 6.10 10.64 -0.43
CA THR A 30 5.82 9.68 -1.50
C THR A 30 5.55 8.34 -0.87
N VAL A 31 4.41 7.74 -1.20
CA VAL A 31 4.01 6.45 -0.67
C VAL A 31 3.94 5.46 -1.81
N THR A 32 4.68 4.37 -1.71
CA THR A 32 4.68 3.31 -2.71
C THR A 32 4.18 2.03 -2.06
N VAL A 33 3.14 1.46 -2.65
CA VAL A 33 2.58 0.19 -2.19
C VAL A 33 3.07 -0.89 -3.14
N VAL A 34 3.72 -1.90 -2.61
CA VAL A 34 4.26 -2.98 -3.43
C VAL A 34 3.64 -4.32 -3.06
N ASP A 35 3.49 -5.18 -4.05
CA ASP A 35 2.94 -6.51 -3.84
C ASP A 35 3.43 -7.39 -4.97
N LYS A 36 3.61 -8.66 -4.68
CA LYS A 36 4.05 -9.59 -5.71
C LYS A 36 2.91 -9.96 -6.66
N SER A 37 1.69 -9.68 -6.30
CA SER A 37 0.53 -9.97 -7.15
C SER A 37 0.38 -8.92 -8.23
N THR A 38 0.74 -9.27 -9.46
CA THR A 38 0.60 -8.35 -10.58
C THR A 38 -0.85 -7.99 -10.81
N GLU A 39 -1.76 -8.94 -10.56
CA GLU A 39 -3.17 -8.71 -10.74
C GLU A 39 -3.69 -7.67 -9.76
N ARG A 40 -3.31 -7.78 -8.49
CA ARG A 40 -3.76 -6.83 -7.48
C ARG A 40 -3.20 -5.43 -7.73
N ILE A 41 -1.94 -5.36 -8.10
CA ILE A 41 -1.33 -4.07 -8.43
C ILE A 41 -2.01 -3.45 -9.64
N ALA A 42 -2.35 -4.25 -10.65
CA ALA A 42 -3.06 -3.76 -11.81
C ALA A 42 -4.43 -3.20 -11.42
N GLN A 43 -5.11 -3.84 -10.48
CA GLN A 43 -6.40 -3.35 -10.01
C GLN A 43 -6.26 -2.00 -9.30
N TRP A 44 -5.25 -1.83 -8.48
CA TRP A 44 -5.02 -0.55 -7.81
C TRP A 44 -4.66 0.56 -8.79
N ASN A 45 -4.10 0.20 -9.94
CA ASN A 45 -3.76 1.16 -10.97
C ASN A 45 -4.88 1.36 -12.00
N SER A 46 -6.01 0.70 -11.81
CA SER A 46 -7.14 0.80 -12.73
C SER A 46 -8.24 1.67 -12.15
N ASP A 47 -9.31 1.84 -12.92
CA ASP A 47 -10.46 2.60 -12.47
C ASP A 47 -11.32 1.80 -11.49
N LYS A 48 -11.12 0.49 -11.43
CA LYS A 48 -11.87 -0.35 -10.52
C LYS A 48 -10.94 -0.91 -9.49
N LEU A 49 -10.98 -0.35 -8.30
CA LEU A 49 -10.11 -0.80 -7.22
C LEU A 49 -10.56 -2.17 -6.71
N PRO A 50 -9.65 -2.95 -6.13
CA PRO A 50 -9.99 -4.29 -5.61
C PRO A 50 -10.84 -4.25 -4.35
N ILE A 51 -11.00 -3.07 -3.76
CA ILE A 51 -11.72 -2.90 -2.51
C ILE A 51 -12.72 -1.77 -2.68
N TYR A 52 -13.94 -1.97 -2.21
CA TYR A 52 -14.94 -0.92 -2.25
C TYR A 52 -15.06 -0.25 -0.89
N GLU A 53 -14.74 1.03 -0.82
CA GLU A 53 -14.97 1.85 0.35
C GLU A 53 -15.40 3.22 -0.10
N PRO A 54 -16.42 3.81 0.53
CA PRO A 54 -16.90 5.13 0.13
C PRO A 54 -15.77 6.17 0.20
N GLY A 55 -15.57 6.88 -0.87
CA GLY A 55 -14.56 7.92 -0.93
C GLY A 55 -13.16 7.45 -1.29
N LEU A 56 -12.91 6.15 -1.29
CA LEU A 56 -11.58 5.63 -1.59
C LEU A 56 -11.18 5.92 -3.04
N ASP A 57 -12.10 5.78 -3.98
CA ASP A 57 -11.80 6.05 -5.38
C ASP A 57 -11.30 7.46 -5.57
N ASP A 58 -11.92 8.43 -4.93
CA ASP A 58 -11.53 9.83 -5.05
C ASP A 58 -10.13 10.06 -4.50
N VAL A 59 -9.82 9.45 -3.37
CA VAL A 59 -8.51 9.58 -2.74
C VAL A 59 -7.43 9.00 -3.65
N VAL A 60 -7.67 7.81 -4.18
CA VAL A 60 -6.70 7.15 -5.04
C VAL A 60 -6.50 7.94 -6.32
N GLN A 61 -7.58 8.41 -6.94
CA GLN A 61 -7.46 9.18 -8.16
C GLN A 61 -6.70 10.47 -7.96
N GLU A 62 -6.88 11.11 -6.82
CA GLU A 62 -6.20 12.34 -6.54
C GLU A 62 -4.70 12.13 -6.31
N CYS A 63 -4.32 11.07 -5.62
CA CYS A 63 -2.95 10.86 -5.19
C CYS A 63 -2.13 9.99 -6.14
N ARG A 64 -2.78 9.07 -6.84
CA ARG A 64 -2.07 8.13 -7.70
C ARG A 64 -1.35 8.85 -8.82
N GLY A 65 -0.06 8.58 -8.95
CA GLY A 65 0.75 9.27 -9.94
C GLY A 65 1.35 10.57 -9.44
N ARG A 66 0.84 11.10 -8.34
CA ARG A 66 1.38 12.31 -7.73
C ARG A 66 2.32 11.96 -6.60
N ASN A 67 1.81 11.32 -5.58
CA ASN A 67 2.64 10.87 -4.45
C ASN A 67 2.21 9.49 -3.94
N LEU A 68 1.38 8.79 -4.69
CA LEU A 68 0.94 7.44 -4.36
C LEU A 68 1.20 6.55 -5.57
N PHE A 69 1.93 5.48 -5.36
CA PHE A 69 2.30 4.58 -6.45
C PHE A 69 2.07 3.13 -6.05
N PHE A 70 1.66 2.32 -7.00
CA PHE A 70 1.46 0.88 -6.81
C PHE A 70 2.35 0.13 -7.77
N SER A 71 3.17 -0.78 -7.28
CA SER A 71 4.18 -1.45 -8.10
C SER A 71 4.43 -2.88 -7.66
N THR A 72 4.87 -3.71 -8.57
CA THR A 72 5.30 -5.07 -8.24
C THR A 72 6.80 -5.11 -7.99
N ASN A 73 7.50 -4.01 -8.18
CA ASN A 73 8.94 -3.97 -7.97
C ASN A 73 9.25 -3.74 -6.49
N ILE A 74 9.13 -4.81 -5.72
CA ILE A 74 9.27 -4.77 -4.27
C ILE A 74 10.67 -4.30 -3.87
N LYS A 75 11.68 -4.83 -4.54
CA LYS A 75 13.06 -4.51 -4.22
C LYS A 75 13.35 -3.02 -4.36
N LYS A 76 12.88 -2.42 -5.45
CA LYS A 76 13.09 -1.00 -5.67
C LYS A 76 12.35 -0.18 -4.61
N GLY A 77 11.12 -0.56 -4.28
CA GLY A 77 10.34 0.14 -3.26
C GLY A 77 11.05 0.13 -1.91
N ILE A 78 11.58 -1.02 -1.52
CA ILE A 78 12.28 -1.15 -0.26
C ILE A 78 13.57 -0.33 -0.27
N ASN A 79 14.32 -0.39 -1.35
CA ASN A 79 15.60 0.31 -1.42
C ASN A 79 15.45 1.82 -1.35
N GLU A 80 14.36 2.36 -1.85
CA GLU A 80 14.15 3.80 -1.88
C GLU A 80 13.45 4.35 -0.64
N ALA A 81 12.92 3.48 0.20
CA ALA A 81 12.09 3.92 1.31
C ALA A 81 12.89 4.35 2.53
N ASP A 82 12.40 5.37 3.19
CA ASP A 82 12.92 5.79 4.49
C ASP A 82 12.21 5.02 5.60
N LEU A 83 10.97 4.57 5.34
CA LEU A 83 10.18 3.83 6.31
C LEU A 83 9.43 2.74 5.57
N ILE A 84 9.40 1.55 6.12
CA ILE A 84 8.73 0.42 5.50
C ILE A 84 7.64 -0.12 6.42
N PHE A 85 6.42 -0.23 5.88
CA PHE A 85 5.33 -0.90 6.57
C PHE A 85 5.16 -2.27 5.95
N ILE A 86 4.87 -3.26 6.77
CA ILE A 86 4.56 -4.59 6.29
C ILE A 86 3.11 -4.88 6.61
N SER A 87 2.30 -5.04 5.58
CA SER A 87 0.87 -5.25 5.74
C SER A 87 0.43 -6.42 4.87
N VAL A 88 0.90 -7.61 5.21
CA VAL A 88 0.53 -8.80 4.47
C VAL A 88 -0.51 -9.57 5.26
N ASN A 89 -1.41 -10.23 4.54
CA ASN A 89 -2.44 -11.03 5.19
C ASN A 89 -1.84 -12.33 5.66
N THR A 90 -2.21 -12.73 6.87
CA THR A 90 -1.82 -14.06 7.34
C THR A 90 -2.99 -15.00 7.09
N PRO A 91 -2.72 -16.23 6.66
CA PRO A 91 -3.78 -17.20 6.46
C PRO A 91 -4.44 -17.52 7.79
N THR A 92 -5.74 -17.31 7.84
CA THR A 92 -6.42 -17.50 9.10
C THR A 92 -6.50 -18.95 9.54
N LYS A 93 -6.42 -19.89 8.62
CA LYS A 93 -6.55 -21.20 9.00
C LYS A 93 -5.36 -21.75 9.62
N THR A 94 -4.37 -21.09 9.61
CA THR A 94 -3.29 -21.51 10.18
C THR A 94 -3.37 -21.47 11.51
N LEU A 95 -3.69 -22.03 12.01
CA LEU A 95 -3.63 -22.03 13.24
C LEU A 95 -3.62 -21.22 13.98
N GLY A 96 -4.01 -20.72 13.88
CA GLY A 96 -4.15 -19.86 14.61
C GLY A 96 -3.32 -19.51 15.49
N HIS A 97 -2.53 -19.39 15.53
CA HIS A 97 -1.80 -18.92 16.43
C HIS A 97 -1.39 -17.81 16.09
N GLY A 98 -1.79 -17.33 15.79
CA GLY A 98 -1.53 -16.25 15.68
C GLY A 98 -0.53 -15.49 15.62
N ARG A 99 -0.10 -15.02 15.39
CA ARG A 99 0.71 -14.39 15.38
C ARG A 99 0.91 -13.26 15.06
N VAL A 100 1.38 -12.53 14.81
CA VAL A 100 1.63 -11.49 14.85
C VAL A 100 2.13 -10.72 14.17
N ARG A 101 2.33 -9.90 13.89
CA ARG A 101 2.71 -9.16 13.30
C ARG A 101 3.17 -8.15 13.38
N LEU A 102 3.57 -7.52 13.07
CA LEU A 102 4.17 -6.67 13.16
C LEU A 102 4.04 -5.62 12.58
N VAL A 103 4.24 -4.85 12.48
CA VAL A 103 4.05 -3.81 12.09
C VAL A 103 4.53 -3.12 11.43
#